data_5a7277d9b845d2ec34380e76a4a6f92e
#
_entry.id   5a7277d9b845d2ec34380e76a4a6f92e
#
_cell.length_a   1.000
_cell.length_b   1.000
_cell.length_c   1.000
_cell.angle_alpha   90.00
_cell.angle_beta   90.00
_cell.angle_gamma   90.00
#
_symmetry.space_group_name_H-M   'P 1'
#
loop_
_entity.id
_entity.type
_entity.pdbx_description
1 polymer ?
#
loop_
_entity_poly.entity_id
_entity_poly.type
_entity_poly.pdbx_seq_one_letter_code
_entity_poly.pdbx_strand_id
1 'polypeptide(L)'
;MSGANPARGEATLCVGDRLMTVRPSFAALVAAESETGPLLALVDRAAEGRLTLAEMEALLWHCLVDRPETMARATLGEALLAQGLGAAMPAIRAILRQALAGVQ
;
A
#
# COMPACT_ATOMS: atom_id res chain seq x y z
N MET A 1 19.97 9.45 -3.42
CA MET A 1 18.63 9.45 -2.98
C MET A 1 17.86 8.27 -3.53
N SER A 2 17.24 7.57 -2.68
CA SER A 2 16.42 6.50 -3.17
C SER A 2 15.00 7.01 -3.27
N GLY A 3 14.36 6.68 -4.30
CA GLY A 3 12.98 7.01 -4.47
C GLY A 3 12.24 5.84 -5.02
N ALA A 4 10.95 5.96 -5.06
CA ALA A 4 10.13 4.96 -5.68
C ALA A 4 10.42 4.93 -7.18
N ASN A 5 10.37 3.75 -7.75
CA ASN A 5 10.57 3.56 -9.18
C ASN A 5 9.24 3.17 -9.80
N PRO A 6 8.54 4.11 -10.44
CA PRO A 6 7.23 3.82 -11.03
C PRO A 6 7.28 2.70 -12.09
N ALA A 7 8.42 2.53 -12.75
CA ALA A 7 8.55 1.45 -13.73
C ALA A 7 8.46 0.07 -13.09
N ARG A 8 8.69 -0.01 -11.77
CA ARG A 8 8.58 -1.25 -11.00
C ARG A 8 7.30 -1.27 -10.16
N GLY A 9 6.38 -0.35 -10.42
CA GLY A 9 5.15 -0.25 -9.66
C GLY A 9 5.33 0.34 -8.27
N GLU A 10 6.48 0.92 -7.99
CA GLU A 10 6.77 1.49 -6.68
C GLU A 10 6.17 2.87 -6.52
N ALA A 11 5.81 3.21 -5.30
CA ALA A 11 5.31 4.53 -4.95
C ALA A 11 5.87 4.92 -3.59
N THR A 12 5.78 6.18 -3.26
CA THR A 12 6.26 6.70 -1.99
C THR A 12 5.08 6.90 -1.04
N LEU A 13 5.30 6.58 0.22
CA LEU A 13 4.31 6.77 1.27
C LEU A 13 4.96 7.46 2.45
N CYS A 14 4.33 8.53 2.94
CA CYS A 14 4.77 9.19 4.16
C CYS A 14 4.22 8.45 5.37
N VAL A 15 5.09 8.02 6.27
CA VAL A 15 4.69 7.38 7.52
C VAL A 15 5.30 8.21 8.64
N GLY A 16 4.50 9.09 9.22
CA GLY A 16 5.01 10.08 10.16
C GLY A 16 5.91 11.06 9.44
N ASP A 17 7.16 11.15 9.87
CA ASP A 17 8.14 12.04 9.25
C ASP A 17 9.10 11.29 8.32
N ARG A 18 8.79 10.03 7.98
CA ARG A 18 9.64 9.22 7.11
C ARG A 18 8.97 9.00 5.77
N LEU A 19 9.77 9.08 4.71
CA LEU A 19 9.31 8.64 3.39
C LEU A 19 9.70 7.18 3.23
N MET A 20 8.72 6.36 2.92
CA MET A 20 8.94 4.92 2.72
C MET A 20 8.46 4.54 1.33
N THR A 21 9.00 3.46 0.82
CA THR A 21 8.64 2.98 -0.52
C THR A 21 7.67 1.80 -0.37
N VAL A 22 6.62 1.80 -1.19
CA VAL A 22 5.73 0.65 -1.31
C VAL A 22 5.95 0.00 -2.67
N ARG A 23 5.96 -1.32 -2.69
CA ARG A 23 6.16 -2.09 -3.93
C ARG A 23 5.28 -3.33 -3.90
N PRO A 24 4.42 -3.50 -4.91
CA PRO A 24 3.51 -4.64 -4.95
C PRO A 24 4.18 -5.89 -5.51
N SER A 25 5.08 -6.49 -4.72
CA SER A 25 5.67 -7.76 -5.11
C SER A 25 4.64 -8.86 -5.00
N PHE A 26 4.90 -9.99 -5.67
CA PHE A 26 3.99 -11.14 -5.59
C PHE A 26 3.78 -11.58 -4.14
N ALA A 27 4.87 -11.70 -3.40
CA ALA A 27 4.79 -12.13 -2.00
C ALA A 27 3.98 -11.13 -1.15
N ALA A 28 4.18 -9.83 -1.40
CA ALA A 28 3.45 -8.80 -0.66
C ALA A 28 1.95 -8.89 -0.94
N LEU A 29 1.59 -9.07 -2.20
CA LEU A 29 0.17 -9.14 -2.57
C LEU A 29 -0.50 -10.41 -2.06
N VAL A 30 0.21 -11.53 -2.06
CA VAL A 30 -0.32 -12.76 -1.48
C VAL A 30 -0.56 -12.58 0.02
N ALA A 31 0.40 -11.96 0.71
CA ALA A 31 0.25 -11.70 2.14
C ALA A 31 -0.94 -10.77 2.41
N ALA A 32 -1.11 -9.74 1.59
CA ALA A 32 -2.23 -8.83 1.76
C ALA A 32 -3.55 -9.56 1.53
N GLU A 33 -3.64 -10.41 0.49
CA GLU A 33 -4.86 -11.15 0.21
C GLU A 33 -5.31 -12.03 1.35
N SER A 34 -4.37 -12.54 2.14
CA SER A 34 -4.73 -13.39 3.27
C SER A 34 -5.53 -12.61 4.32
N GLU A 35 -5.45 -11.29 4.30
CA GLU A 35 -6.19 -10.43 5.22
C GLU A 35 -7.39 -9.76 4.58
N THR A 36 -7.28 -9.40 3.31
CA THR A 36 -8.29 -8.57 2.65
C THR A 36 -9.27 -9.38 1.79
N GLY A 37 -8.94 -10.63 1.52
CA GLY A 37 -9.69 -11.42 0.54
C GLY A 37 -9.15 -11.19 -0.87
N PRO A 38 -9.85 -11.69 -1.88
CA PRO A 38 -9.33 -11.68 -3.25
C PRO A 38 -8.95 -10.27 -3.73
N LEU A 39 -7.77 -10.19 -4.32
CA LEU A 39 -7.25 -8.90 -4.78
C LEU A 39 -8.16 -8.25 -5.81
N LEU A 40 -8.73 -9.05 -6.72
CA LEU A 40 -9.61 -8.48 -7.75
C LEU A 40 -10.88 -7.89 -7.16
N ALA A 41 -11.41 -8.51 -6.08
CA ALA A 41 -12.55 -7.92 -5.39
C ALA A 41 -12.15 -6.61 -4.71
N LEU A 42 -10.93 -6.53 -4.21
CA LEU A 42 -10.41 -5.32 -3.60
C LEU A 42 -10.32 -4.19 -4.63
N VAL A 43 -9.89 -4.53 -5.86
CA VAL A 43 -9.82 -3.56 -6.94
C VAL A 43 -11.21 -3.00 -7.25
N ASP A 44 -12.22 -3.87 -7.29
CA ASP A 44 -13.59 -3.43 -7.55
C ASP A 44 -14.08 -2.47 -6.48
N ARG A 45 -13.81 -2.80 -5.21
CA ARG A 45 -14.23 -1.93 -4.12
C ARG A 45 -13.48 -0.59 -4.13
N ALA A 46 -12.21 -0.62 -4.54
CA ALA A 46 -11.44 0.61 -4.67
C ALA A 46 -12.03 1.53 -5.72
N ALA A 47 -12.44 0.94 -6.85
CA ALA A 47 -13.05 1.71 -7.93
C ALA A 47 -14.35 2.36 -7.50
N GLU A 48 -15.06 1.73 -6.55
CA GLU A 48 -16.33 2.25 -6.04
C GLU A 48 -16.14 3.16 -4.82
N GLY A 49 -14.91 3.38 -4.39
CA GLY A 49 -14.65 4.17 -3.20
C GLY A 49 -15.05 3.47 -1.90
N ARG A 50 -15.01 2.15 -1.90
CA ARG A 50 -15.52 1.36 -0.77
C ARG A 50 -14.45 0.54 -0.06
N LEU A 51 -13.19 0.95 -0.16
CA LEU A 51 -12.14 0.31 0.62
C LEU A 51 -12.31 0.63 2.10
N THR A 52 -12.16 -0.39 2.94
CA THR A 52 -12.15 -0.15 4.38
C THR A 52 -10.76 0.29 4.82
N LEU A 53 -10.72 0.94 5.98
CA LEU A 53 -9.45 1.35 6.56
C LEU A 53 -8.53 0.14 6.81
N ALA A 54 -9.09 -0.97 7.27
CA ALA A 54 -8.31 -2.18 7.49
C ALA A 54 -7.71 -2.71 6.20
N GLU A 55 -8.46 -2.65 5.10
CA GLU A 55 -7.96 -3.09 3.80
C GLU A 55 -6.84 -2.20 3.30
N MET A 56 -6.99 -0.89 3.46
CA MET A 56 -5.96 0.05 3.05
C MET A 56 -4.67 -0.18 3.83
N GLU A 57 -4.81 -0.35 5.14
CA GLU A 57 -3.67 -0.55 6.01
C GLU A 57 -2.95 -1.87 5.69
N ALA A 58 -3.71 -2.95 5.51
CA ALA A 58 -3.12 -4.25 5.21
C ALA A 58 -2.35 -4.22 3.89
N LEU A 59 -2.94 -3.61 2.87
CA LEU A 59 -2.30 -3.53 1.57
C LEU A 59 -0.99 -2.75 1.64
N LEU A 60 -1.01 -1.60 2.31
CA LEU A 60 0.18 -0.77 2.43
C LEU A 60 1.23 -1.45 3.30
N TRP A 61 0.82 -2.06 4.41
CA TRP A 61 1.76 -2.71 5.32
C TRP A 61 2.58 -3.78 4.62
N HIS A 62 1.92 -4.66 3.89
CA HIS A 62 2.63 -5.76 3.24
C HIS A 62 3.47 -5.30 2.05
N CYS A 63 3.12 -4.17 1.46
CA CYS A 63 3.88 -3.63 0.33
C CYS A 63 5.02 -2.71 0.75
N LEU A 64 5.13 -2.35 2.04
CA LEU A 64 6.24 -1.52 2.49
C LEU A 64 7.56 -2.25 2.30
N VAL A 65 8.51 -1.56 1.67
CA VAL A 65 9.88 -2.04 1.50
C VAL A 65 10.71 -1.44 2.63
N ASP A 66 11.67 -2.19 3.13
CA ASP A 66 12.62 -1.71 4.16
C ASP A 66 11.94 -1.26 5.44
N ARG A 67 10.90 -1.96 5.80
CA ARG A 67 10.20 -1.70 7.06
C ARG A 67 11.11 -2.06 8.22
N PRO A 68 11.37 -1.13 9.17
CA PRO A 68 12.18 -1.46 10.35
C PRO A 68 11.52 -2.55 11.17
N GLU A 69 12.32 -3.47 11.71
CA GLU A 69 11.78 -4.54 12.53
C GLU A 69 11.08 -4.02 13.79
N THR A 70 11.53 -2.84 14.27
CA THR A 70 10.96 -2.23 15.45
C THR A 70 9.66 -1.49 15.18
N MET A 71 9.27 -1.35 13.92
CA MET A 71 8.06 -0.62 13.57
C MET A 71 6.83 -1.45 13.85
N ALA A 72 5.99 -0.99 14.78
CA ALA A 72 4.73 -1.66 15.06
C ALA A 72 3.73 -1.39 13.94
N ARG A 73 2.91 -2.38 13.66
CA ARG A 73 1.92 -2.23 12.61
C ARG A 73 0.93 -1.11 12.90
N ALA A 74 0.59 -0.90 14.18
CA ALA A 74 -0.31 0.18 14.56
C ALA A 74 0.27 1.55 14.23
N THR A 75 1.59 1.68 14.18
CA THR A 75 2.22 2.93 13.79
C THR A 75 1.80 3.37 12.39
N LEU A 76 1.72 2.42 11.46
CA LEU A 76 1.27 2.72 10.11
C LEU A 76 -0.18 3.20 10.12
N GLY A 77 -1.05 2.47 10.82
CA GLY A 77 -2.47 2.84 10.86
C GLY A 77 -2.69 4.23 11.44
N GLU A 78 -1.98 4.54 12.52
CA GLU A 78 -2.11 5.86 13.14
C GLU A 78 -1.56 6.96 12.24
N ALA A 79 -0.49 6.68 11.51
CA ALA A 79 0.07 7.66 10.59
C ALA A 79 -0.88 7.94 9.43
N LEU A 80 -1.59 6.92 8.95
CA LEU A 80 -2.56 7.10 7.88
C LEU A 80 -3.68 8.04 8.31
N LEU A 81 -4.16 7.88 9.54
CA LEU A 81 -5.20 8.76 10.07
C LEU A 81 -4.67 10.17 10.32
N ALA A 82 -3.47 10.29 10.85
CA ALA A 82 -2.90 11.59 11.16
C ALA A 82 -2.70 12.45 9.92
N GLN A 83 -2.35 11.83 8.81
CA GLN A 83 -2.13 12.56 7.55
C GLN A 83 -3.41 12.73 6.75
N GLY A 84 -4.42 11.94 7.06
CA GLY A 84 -5.62 11.87 6.26
C GLY A 84 -5.52 10.76 5.23
N LEU A 85 -6.60 10.01 5.07
CA LEU A 85 -6.58 8.84 4.19
C LEU A 85 -6.34 9.21 2.72
N GLY A 86 -6.74 10.42 2.33
CA GLY A 86 -6.52 10.87 0.96
C GLY A 86 -5.05 10.91 0.58
N ALA A 87 -4.16 11.16 1.55
CA ALA A 87 -2.72 11.22 1.27
C ALA A 87 -2.16 9.85 0.89
N ALA A 88 -2.79 8.77 1.31
CA ALA A 88 -2.34 7.42 1.00
C ALA A 88 -2.90 6.90 -0.32
N MET A 89 -3.92 7.54 -0.87
CA MET A 89 -4.59 7.03 -2.06
C MET A 89 -3.70 6.89 -3.28
N PRO A 90 -2.77 7.83 -3.56
CA PRO A 90 -1.90 7.64 -4.72
C PRO A 90 -1.08 6.35 -4.63
N ALA A 91 -0.58 6.01 -3.44
CA ALA A 91 0.18 4.78 -3.25
C ALA A 91 -0.70 3.56 -3.46
N ILE A 92 -1.91 3.59 -2.92
CA ILE A 92 -2.86 2.48 -3.08
C ILE A 92 -3.21 2.28 -4.54
N ARG A 93 -3.49 3.38 -5.27
CA ARG A 93 -3.80 3.28 -6.69
C ARG A 93 -2.63 2.72 -7.48
N ALA A 94 -1.40 3.12 -7.13
CA ALA A 94 -0.22 2.62 -7.81
C ALA A 94 -0.07 1.11 -7.64
N ILE A 95 -0.30 0.62 -6.42
CA ILE A 95 -0.24 -0.81 -6.13
C ILE A 95 -1.27 -1.57 -6.96
N LEU A 96 -2.52 -1.11 -6.93
CA LEU A 96 -3.60 -1.81 -7.62
C LEU A 96 -3.45 -1.74 -9.14
N ARG A 97 -3.00 -0.60 -9.65
CA ARG A 97 -2.75 -0.46 -11.09
C ARG A 97 -1.66 -1.42 -11.55
N GLN A 98 -0.58 -1.51 -10.77
CA GLN A 98 0.50 -2.42 -11.08
C GLN A 98 0.03 -3.87 -11.07
N ALA A 99 -0.80 -4.22 -10.09
CA ALA A 99 -1.32 -5.58 -9.98
C ALA A 99 -2.17 -5.95 -11.19
N LEU A 100 -2.93 -5.00 -11.73
CA LEU A 100 -3.79 -5.26 -12.87
C LEU A 100 -3.05 -5.20 -14.20
N ALA A 101 -2.20 -4.19 -14.38
CA ALA A 101 -1.63 -3.91 -15.70
C ALA A 101 -0.24 -4.48 -15.89
N GLY A 102 0.44 -4.83 -14.80
CA GLY A 102 1.80 -5.31 -14.89
C GLY A 102 2.78 -4.18 -15.10
N VAL A 103 4.05 -4.54 -15.22
CA VAL A 103 5.14 -3.58 -15.43
C VAL A 103 5.14 -3.16 -16.89
N GLN A 104 5.28 -1.86 -17.12
CA GLN A 104 5.35 -1.31 -18.47
C GLN A 104 6.77 -1.28 -18.97
#